data_8fb27e8d4a9ed38393d01e6e317ab8e2
#
_entry.id   8fb27e8d4a9ed38393d01e6e317ab8e2
#
_cell.length_a   1.000
_cell.length_b   1.000
_cell.length_c   1.000
_cell.angle_alpha   90.00
_cell.angle_beta   90.00
_cell.angle_gamma   90.00
#
_symmetry.space_group_name_H-M   'P 1'
#
loop_
_entity.id
_entity.type
_entity.pdbx_description
1 polymer ?
#
loop_
_entity_poly.entity_id
_entity_poly.type
_entity_poly.pdbx_seq_one_letter_code
_entity_poly.pdbx_strand_id
1 'polypeptide(L)'
;KILEQQDSYVYEIQKMINNNSEHLLSISLNTIYTVTYKLENENLISEYSKLVGKKRTRVYYHLEETGKEYLTKITANYNNMIDGVNHIINFLGGNLNE
;
A
#
# COMPACT_ATOMS: atom_id res chain seq x y z
N LYS A 1 4.36 -0.05 -1.73
CA LYS A 1 5.42 0.97 -1.50
C LYS A 1 6.18 0.70 -0.20
N ILE A 2 5.50 0.36 0.87
CA ILE A 2 6.14 0.02 2.14
C ILE A 2 7.10 -1.16 1.98
N LEU A 3 6.64 -2.22 1.30
CA LEU A 3 7.46 -3.40 1.07
C LEU A 3 8.63 -3.16 0.11
N GLU A 4 8.55 -2.12 -0.70
CA GLU A 4 9.68 -1.70 -1.54
C GLU A 4 10.83 -1.20 -0.66
N GLN A 5 10.51 -0.57 0.45
CA GLN A 5 11.52 -0.06 1.37
C GLN A 5 12.16 -1.17 2.19
N GLN A 6 11.37 -2.11 2.68
CA GLN A 6 11.84 -3.23 3.47
C GLN A 6 10.76 -4.29 3.60
N ASP A 7 11.17 -5.54 3.79
CA ASP A 7 10.24 -6.61 4.14
C ASP A 7 9.61 -6.27 5.50
N SER A 8 8.31 -6.53 5.64
CA SER A 8 7.57 -6.08 6.82
C SER A 8 6.50 -7.09 7.20
N TYR A 9 6.18 -7.15 8.48
CA TYR A 9 5.05 -7.92 8.99
C TYR A 9 3.84 -7.01 9.18
N VAL A 10 2.66 -7.61 9.37
CA VAL A 10 1.38 -6.89 9.29
C VAL A 10 1.28 -5.71 10.26
N TYR A 11 1.66 -5.90 11.52
CA TYR A 11 1.63 -4.81 12.50
C TYR A 11 2.55 -3.66 12.12
N GLU A 12 3.71 -3.98 11.57
CA GLU A 12 4.67 -2.99 11.10
C GLU A 12 4.11 -2.19 9.92
N ILE A 13 3.47 -2.90 8.99
CA ILE A 13 2.81 -2.25 7.84
C ILE A 13 1.75 -1.27 8.33
N GLN A 14 0.90 -1.70 9.26
CA GLN A 14 -0.15 -0.84 9.82
C GLN A 14 0.43 0.42 10.45
N LYS A 15 1.46 0.23 11.26
CA LYS A 15 2.14 1.33 11.95
C LYS A 15 2.77 2.31 10.95
N MET A 16 3.40 1.79 9.92
CA MET A 16 4.04 2.62 8.90
C MET A 16 3.02 3.41 8.08
N ILE A 17 1.87 2.81 7.76
CA ILE A 17 0.80 3.52 7.07
C ILE A 17 0.30 4.68 7.92
N ASN A 18 -0.01 4.42 9.18
CA ASN A 18 -0.50 5.44 10.08
C ASN A 18 0.50 6.58 10.27
N ASN A 19 1.75 6.23 10.59
CA ASN A 19 2.78 7.23 10.89
C ASN A 19 3.19 8.04 9.66
N ASN A 20 3.38 7.37 8.52
CA ASN A 20 3.86 8.05 7.31
C ASN A 20 2.77 8.84 6.60
N SER A 21 1.51 8.59 6.90
CA SER A 21 0.41 9.40 6.40
C SER A 21 0.06 10.56 7.35
N GLU A 22 0.86 10.78 8.37
CA GLU A 22 0.61 11.78 9.40
C GLU A 22 -0.77 11.59 10.05
N HIS A 23 -1.12 10.32 10.27
CA HIS A 23 -2.39 9.88 10.86
C HIS A 23 -3.64 10.18 10.00
N LEU A 24 -3.45 10.54 8.74
CA LEU A 24 -4.57 10.76 7.81
C LEU A 24 -5.17 9.44 7.32
N LEU A 25 -4.38 8.36 7.32
CA LEU A 25 -4.85 7.04 6.96
C LEU A 25 -4.76 6.11 8.17
N SER A 26 -5.83 5.36 8.40
CA SER A 26 -5.89 4.35 9.44
C SER A 26 -6.53 3.11 8.82
N ILE A 27 -5.78 2.02 8.74
CA ILE A 27 -6.23 0.79 8.07
C ILE A 27 -6.21 -0.35 9.08
N SER A 28 -7.32 -1.11 9.12
CA SER A 28 -7.43 -2.23 10.04
C SER A 28 -6.51 -3.39 9.66
N LEU A 29 -6.14 -4.20 10.64
CA LEU A 29 -5.34 -5.40 10.39
C LEU A 29 -6.06 -6.35 9.44
N ASN A 30 -7.38 -6.50 9.57
CA ASN A 30 -8.16 -7.36 8.68
C ASN A 30 -8.05 -6.90 7.21
N THR A 31 -8.09 -5.60 6.97
CA THR A 31 -7.92 -5.05 5.62
C THR A 31 -6.53 -5.37 5.09
N ILE A 32 -5.50 -5.21 5.91
CA ILE A 32 -4.12 -5.51 5.49
C ILE A 32 -3.98 -7.00 5.15
N TYR A 33 -4.53 -7.90 5.99
CA TYR A 33 -4.52 -9.35 5.69
C TYR A 33 -5.24 -9.68 4.39
N THR A 34 -6.39 -9.05 4.14
CA THR A 34 -7.14 -9.25 2.90
C THR A 34 -6.33 -8.83 1.68
N VAL A 35 -5.68 -7.68 1.76
CA VAL A 35 -4.87 -7.15 0.67
C VAL A 35 -3.62 -8.00 0.44
N THR A 36 -2.91 -8.39 1.50
CA THR A 36 -1.71 -9.22 1.37
C THR A 36 -2.05 -10.58 0.77
N TYR A 37 -3.17 -11.19 1.18
CA TYR A 37 -3.63 -12.44 0.62
C TYR A 37 -3.87 -12.32 -0.89
N LYS A 38 -4.54 -11.26 -1.31
CA LYS A 38 -4.79 -11.00 -2.73
C LYS A 38 -3.50 -10.81 -3.52
N LEU A 39 -2.58 -10.00 -2.98
CA LEU A 39 -1.32 -9.72 -3.64
C LEU A 39 -0.44 -10.97 -3.76
N GLU A 40 -0.47 -11.85 -2.74
CA GLU A 40 0.22 -13.14 -2.80
C GLU A 40 -0.36 -14.04 -3.89
N ASN A 41 -1.69 -14.11 -4.00
CA ASN A 41 -2.34 -14.91 -5.03
C ASN A 41 -2.02 -14.43 -6.43
N GLU A 42 -1.70 -13.16 -6.59
CA GLU A 42 -1.29 -12.58 -7.86
C GLU A 42 0.24 -12.65 -8.08
N ASN A 43 0.96 -13.26 -7.16
CA ASN A 43 2.42 -13.41 -7.21
C ASN A 43 3.18 -12.07 -7.20
N LEU A 44 2.57 -11.04 -6.62
CA LEU A 44 3.19 -9.71 -6.52
C LEU A 44 4.04 -9.58 -5.28
N ILE A 45 3.68 -10.31 -4.23
CA ILE A 45 4.45 -10.42 -2.98
C ILE A 45 4.54 -11.89 -2.60
N SER A 46 5.51 -12.20 -1.75
CA SER A 46 5.66 -13.52 -1.14
C SER A 46 5.79 -13.37 0.37
N GLU A 47 5.64 -14.46 1.10
CA GLU A 47 5.81 -14.44 2.54
C GLU A 47 6.86 -15.43 2.99
N TYR A 48 7.46 -15.16 4.14
CA TYR A 48 8.34 -16.09 4.81
C TYR A 48 8.21 -15.90 6.32
N SER A 49 8.50 -16.95 7.08
CA SER A 49 8.48 -16.89 8.53
C SER A 49 9.89 -16.65 9.07
N LYS A 50 9.96 -15.84 10.09
CA LYS A 50 11.23 -15.53 10.77
C LYS A 50 11.07 -15.71 12.26
N LEU A 51 12.04 -16.39 12.88
CA LEU A 51 12.05 -16.56 14.32
C LEU A 51 12.44 -15.24 14.98
N VAL A 52 11.57 -14.77 15.89
CA VAL A 52 11.84 -13.58 16.70
C VAL A 52 11.77 -13.98 18.17
N GLY A 53 12.87 -13.77 18.89
CA GLY A 53 12.98 -14.26 20.26
C GLY A 53 13.15 -15.77 20.29
N LYS A 54 12.83 -16.41 21.43
CA LYS A 54 13.13 -17.82 21.65
C LYS A 54 12.11 -18.81 21.08
N LYS A 55 10.83 -18.41 20.94
CA LYS A 55 9.76 -19.33 20.57
C LYS A 55 8.70 -18.71 19.67
N ARG A 56 8.95 -17.54 19.14
CA ARG A 56 7.98 -16.79 18.37
C ARG A 56 8.38 -16.73 16.90
N THR A 57 7.43 -16.90 16.02
CA THR A 57 7.66 -16.66 14.59
C THR A 57 6.78 -15.50 14.13
N ARG A 58 7.29 -14.74 13.17
CA ARG A 58 6.54 -13.71 12.47
C ARG A 58 6.54 -14.00 11.00
N VAL A 59 5.42 -13.68 10.35
CA VAL A 59 5.30 -13.76 8.90
C VAL A 59 5.66 -12.39 8.31
N TYR A 60 6.70 -12.39 7.49
CA TYR A 60 7.15 -11.21 6.76
C TYR A 60 6.68 -11.30 5.32
N TYR A 61 6.37 -10.16 4.74
CA TYR A 61 6.03 -10.03 3.34
C TYR A 61 7.16 -9.37 2.58
N HIS A 62 7.39 -9.85 1.38
CA HIS A 62 8.46 -9.41 0.50
C HIS A 62 7.87 -9.02 -0.85
N LEU A 63 8.29 -7.87 -1.40
CA LEU A 63 7.86 -7.43 -2.71
C LEU A 63 8.66 -8.14 -3.81
N GLU A 64 7.96 -8.87 -4.67
CA GLU A 64 8.57 -9.55 -5.81
C GLU A 64 8.85 -8.57 -6.96
N GLU A 65 9.67 -8.98 -7.94
CA GLU A 65 9.93 -8.14 -9.11
C GLU A 65 8.66 -7.79 -9.86
N THR A 66 7.75 -8.76 -10.02
CA THR A 66 6.42 -8.52 -10.59
C THR A 66 5.64 -7.49 -9.80
N GLY A 67 5.80 -7.48 -8.48
CA GLY A 67 5.19 -6.50 -7.60
C GLY A 67 5.76 -5.11 -7.80
N LYS A 68 7.05 -4.99 -8.06
CA LYS A 68 7.69 -3.70 -8.33
C LYS A 68 7.16 -3.09 -9.62
N GLU A 69 7.00 -3.90 -10.65
CA GLU A 69 6.43 -3.46 -11.93
C GLU A 69 4.98 -3.00 -11.74
N TYR A 70 4.21 -3.79 -11.00
CA TYR A 70 2.83 -3.45 -10.68
C TYR A 70 2.74 -2.14 -9.89
N LEU A 71 3.61 -1.97 -8.91
CA LEU A 71 3.66 -0.76 -8.08
C LEU A 71 3.88 0.48 -8.94
N THR A 72 4.82 0.43 -9.88
CA THR A 72 5.07 1.54 -10.81
C THR A 72 3.80 1.89 -11.58
N LYS A 73 3.10 0.87 -12.08
CA LYS A 73 1.88 1.06 -12.85
C LYS A 73 0.75 1.68 -12.03
N ILE A 74 0.46 1.13 -10.85
CA ILE A 74 -0.64 1.64 -10.01
C ILE A 74 -0.33 3.02 -9.44
N THR A 75 0.94 3.33 -9.18
CA THR A 75 1.34 4.66 -8.72
C THR A 75 1.07 5.70 -9.80
N ALA A 76 1.44 5.40 -11.05
CA ALA A 76 1.15 6.28 -12.18
C ALA A 76 -0.36 6.48 -12.38
N ASN A 77 -1.13 5.39 -12.30
CA ASN A 77 -2.59 5.45 -12.43
C ASN A 77 -3.21 6.30 -11.32
N TYR A 78 -2.74 6.13 -10.09
CA TYR A 78 -3.21 6.92 -8.96
C TYR A 78 -2.94 8.42 -9.17
N ASN A 79 -1.73 8.78 -9.56
CA ASN A 79 -1.37 10.17 -9.80
C ASN A 79 -2.20 10.79 -10.92
N ASN A 80 -2.45 10.05 -11.99
CA ASN A 80 -3.30 10.50 -13.08
C ASN A 80 -4.73 10.72 -12.62
N MET A 81 -5.24 9.83 -11.78
CA MET A 81 -6.58 9.96 -11.20
C MET A 81 -6.70 11.23 -10.35
N ILE A 82 -5.71 11.46 -9.48
CA ILE A 82 -5.70 12.64 -8.61
C ILE A 82 -5.65 13.91 -9.45
N ASP A 83 -4.83 13.96 -10.47
CA ASP A 83 -4.75 15.12 -11.36
C ASP A 83 -6.08 15.35 -12.07
N GLY A 84 -6.69 14.28 -12.57
CA GLY A 84 -8.00 14.38 -13.24
C GLY A 84 -9.10 14.89 -12.32
N VAL A 85 -9.14 14.37 -11.10
CA VAL A 85 -10.10 14.81 -10.08
C VAL A 85 -9.89 16.30 -9.75
N ASN A 86 -8.64 16.71 -9.59
CA ASN A 86 -8.32 18.11 -9.30
C ASN A 86 -8.72 19.06 -10.45
N HIS A 87 -8.55 18.62 -11.70
CA HIS A 87 -9.00 19.39 -12.84
C HIS A 87 -10.51 19.58 -12.83
N ILE A 88 -11.26 18.54 -12.49
CA ILE A 88 -12.72 18.63 -12.40
C ILE A 88 -13.14 19.55 -11.26
N ILE A 89 -12.53 19.40 -10.08
CA ILE A 89 -12.84 20.23 -8.92
C ILE A 89 -12.59 21.70 -9.25
N ASN A 90 -11.45 22.01 -9.86
CA ASN A 90 -11.06 23.37 -10.17
C ASN A 90 -11.95 23.96 -11.29
N PHE A 91 -12.28 23.16 -12.31
CA PHE A 91 -13.17 23.58 -13.39
C PHE A 91 -14.55 23.93 -12.87
N LEU A 92 -15.17 23.02 -12.12
CA LEU A 92 -16.51 23.24 -11.57
C LEU A 92 -16.56 24.41 -10.60
N GLY A 93 -15.48 24.66 -9.86
CA GLY A 93 -15.38 25.80 -8.97
C GLY A 93 -15.21 27.13 -9.66
N GLY A 94 -14.66 27.14 -10.89
CA GLY A 94 -14.31 28.35 -11.61
C GLY A 94 -15.22 28.71 -12.77
N ASN A 95 -15.88 27.76 -13.42
CA ASN A 95 -16.48 27.97 -14.75
C ASN A 95 -17.98 27.71 -14.85
N LEU A 96 -18.62 27.28 -13.78
CA LEU A 96 -20.06 26.97 -13.83
C LEU A 96 -20.94 28.20 -14.01
N ASN A 97 -20.42 29.38 -13.78
CA ASN A 97 -21.18 30.62 -13.87
C ASN A 97 -21.06 31.30 -15.24
N GLU A 98 -20.38 30.68 -16.16
CA GLU A 98 -20.29 31.16 -17.52
C GLU A 98 -21.44 30.61 -18.40
#